data_6b5bbf10df82b7205f9d49df65f298d4
#
_entry.id   6b5bbf10df82b7205f9d49df65f298d4
#
_cell.length_a   1.000
_cell.length_b   1.000
_cell.length_c   1.000
_cell.angle_alpha   90.00
_cell.angle_beta   90.00
_cell.angle_gamma   90.00
#
_symmetry.space_group_name_H-M   'P 1'
#
loop_
_entity.id
_entity.type
_entity.pdbx_description
1 polymer ?
#
loop_
_entity_poly.entity_id
_entity_poly.type
_entity_poly.pdbx_seq_one_letter_code
_entity_poly.pdbx_strand_id
1 'polypeptide(L)'
;CIRDRNATVMSWRGEGGGIEAAKQKHDVIMTPNTYLYFDYYQTKDTENEPLAIGGYLPLERVYGYEPMPSSLTPEEQKYIIGVQANLWTEYIPTFSQAQYMVLPRWAALAEVQWSNPEKKNYENFLSRLPQLINIYDAEGYNYAKHVFDVKSEFVANSATGAVDVVMTTI
;
A
#
# COMPACT_ATOMS: atom_id res chain seq x y z
N CYS A 1 17.14 -3.02 23.49
CA CYS A 1 17.41 -1.57 23.30
C CYS A 1 18.53 -1.40 22.30
N ILE A 2 18.28 -0.69 21.21
CA ILE A 2 19.32 -0.28 20.28
C ILE A 2 20.09 0.85 20.99
N ARG A 3 21.34 0.57 21.38
CA ARG A 3 22.22 1.56 22.00
C ARG A 3 23.30 2.05 21.04
N ASP A 4 23.42 1.39 19.90
CA ASP A 4 24.41 1.70 18.87
C ASP A 4 23.85 2.75 17.90
N ARG A 5 24.51 3.89 17.81
CA ARG A 5 24.08 5.00 16.92
C ARG A 5 24.21 4.68 15.44
N ASN A 6 24.93 3.63 15.08
CA ASN A 6 25.12 3.20 13.69
C ASN A 6 24.08 2.16 13.23
N ALA A 7 23.11 1.78 14.10
CA ALA A 7 22.06 0.86 13.72
C ALA A 7 20.93 1.57 12.95
N THR A 8 20.53 0.99 11.82
CA THR A 8 19.32 1.37 11.09
C THR A 8 18.16 0.52 11.55
N VAL A 9 17.02 1.14 11.83
CA VAL A 9 15.81 0.48 12.31
C VAL A 9 14.82 0.29 11.19
N MET A 10 14.34 -0.93 10.99
CA MET A 10 13.19 -1.21 10.12
C MET A 10 11.92 -1.29 10.96
N SER A 11 11.00 -0.35 10.77
CA SER A 11 9.77 -0.24 11.56
C SER A 11 8.63 -1.02 10.89
N TRP A 12 8.49 -2.32 11.23
CA TRP A 12 7.52 -3.21 10.59
C TRP A 12 6.23 -3.44 11.38
N ARG A 13 6.25 -3.34 12.72
CA ARG A 13 5.06 -3.44 13.57
C ARG A 13 4.31 -2.11 13.69
N GLY A 14 4.06 -1.44 12.57
CA GLY A 14 3.53 -0.09 12.56
C GLY A 14 4.64 0.97 12.63
N GLU A 15 4.27 2.21 12.89
CA GLU A 15 5.18 3.37 12.81
C GLU A 15 5.87 3.72 14.14
N GLY A 16 5.27 3.29 15.26
CA GLY A 16 5.73 3.72 16.61
C GLY A 16 7.20 3.41 16.89
N GLY A 17 7.69 2.24 16.48
CA GLY A 17 9.09 1.88 16.64
C GLY A 17 10.04 2.76 15.84
N GLY A 18 9.62 3.15 14.63
CA GLY A 18 10.37 4.07 13.78
C GLY A 18 10.39 5.49 14.33
N ILE A 19 9.25 5.97 14.80
CA ILE A 19 9.14 7.30 15.45
C ILE A 19 10.08 7.37 16.66
N GLU A 20 10.05 6.37 17.52
CA GLU A 20 10.92 6.33 18.70
C GLU A 20 12.40 6.25 18.33
N ALA A 21 12.76 5.48 17.30
CA ALA A 21 14.13 5.39 16.81
C ALA A 21 14.62 6.72 16.21
N ALA A 22 13.80 7.40 15.41
CA ALA A 22 14.12 8.70 14.85
C ALA A 22 14.36 9.77 15.93
N LYS A 23 13.55 9.79 17.00
CA LYS A 23 13.77 10.64 18.18
C LYS A 23 15.10 10.36 18.87
N GLN A 24 15.57 9.12 18.82
CA GLN A 24 16.87 8.71 19.36
C GLN A 24 18.02 8.89 18.35
N LYS A 25 17.75 9.50 17.19
CA LYS A 25 18.72 9.77 16.12
C LYS A 25 19.31 8.52 15.46
N HIS A 26 18.48 7.49 15.32
CA HIS A 26 18.77 6.33 14.48
C HIS A 26 18.12 6.49 13.13
N ASP A 27 18.81 6.07 12.09
CA ASP A 27 18.24 5.97 10.75
C ASP A 27 17.10 4.94 10.73
N VAL A 28 16.02 5.27 10.04
CA VAL A 28 14.80 4.48 10.00
C VAL A 28 14.35 4.23 8.58
N ILE A 29 14.03 2.98 8.27
CA ILE A 29 13.28 2.59 7.08
C ILE A 29 11.86 2.24 7.55
N MET A 30 10.87 2.96 7.03
CA MET A 30 9.47 2.70 7.35
C MET A 30 8.95 1.55 6.51
N THR A 31 8.47 0.50 7.17
CA THR A 31 7.93 -0.70 6.51
C THR A 31 6.73 -1.28 7.27
N PRO A 32 5.77 -0.44 7.72
CA PRO A 32 4.66 -0.91 8.54
C PRO A 32 3.80 -1.93 7.80
N ASN A 33 3.56 -3.07 8.43
CA ASN A 33 2.81 -4.18 7.84
C ASN A 33 1.40 -3.82 7.39
N THR A 34 0.79 -2.81 8.01
CA THR A 34 -0.55 -2.32 7.68
C THR A 34 -0.64 -1.60 6.33
N TYR A 35 0.51 -1.21 5.74
CA TYR A 35 0.60 -0.45 4.49
C TYR A 35 1.54 -1.06 3.46
N LEU A 36 2.52 -1.88 3.88
CA LEU A 36 3.66 -2.22 3.04
C LEU A 36 3.97 -3.73 2.98
N TYR A 37 3.09 -4.60 3.52
CA TYR A 37 3.23 -6.04 3.36
C TYR A 37 2.45 -6.54 2.16
N PHE A 38 3.15 -6.72 1.05
CA PHE A 38 2.55 -7.08 -0.24
C PHE A 38 2.25 -8.57 -0.37
N ASP A 39 2.54 -9.36 0.63
CA ASP A 39 2.07 -10.73 0.82
C ASP A 39 0.64 -10.83 1.37
N TYR A 40 0.01 -9.69 1.72
CA TYR A 40 -1.39 -9.62 2.15
C TYR A 40 -2.34 -9.60 0.94
N TYR A 41 -3.57 -10.10 1.15
CA TYR A 41 -4.64 -10.05 0.15
C TYR A 41 -4.95 -8.62 -0.31
N GLN A 42 -5.25 -8.48 -1.60
CA GLN A 42 -5.62 -7.19 -2.20
C GLN A 42 -7.13 -6.95 -2.21
N THR A 43 -7.91 -8.02 -2.03
CA THR A 43 -9.38 -8.01 -1.92
C THR A 43 -9.85 -8.65 -0.61
N LYS A 44 -11.10 -8.39 -0.23
CA LYS A 44 -11.77 -9.06 0.89
C LYS A 44 -12.43 -10.37 0.46
N ASP A 45 -12.76 -10.49 -0.82
CA ASP A 45 -13.25 -11.73 -1.43
C ASP A 45 -12.04 -12.61 -1.77
N THR A 46 -11.75 -13.54 -0.87
CA THR A 46 -10.54 -14.38 -0.96
C THR A 46 -10.82 -15.77 -1.52
N GLU A 47 -12.06 -16.09 -1.90
CA GLU A 47 -12.41 -17.45 -2.35
C GLU A 47 -11.70 -17.85 -3.65
N ASN A 48 -11.44 -16.86 -4.52
CA ASN A 48 -10.76 -17.07 -5.79
C ASN A 48 -9.33 -16.53 -5.82
N GLU A 49 -8.82 -16.12 -4.67
CA GLU A 49 -7.46 -15.60 -4.56
C GLU A 49 -6.42 -16.70 -4.37
N PRO A 50 -5.19 -16.52 -4.88
CA PRO A 50 -4.07 -17.35 -4.48
C PRO A 50 -3.90 -17.33 -2.96
N LEU A 51 -3.59 -18.48 -2.36
CA LEU A 51 -3.37 -18.57 -0.92
C LEU A 51 -2.30 -17.57 -0.48
N ALA A 52 -2.61 -16.79 0.56
CA ALA A 52 -1.71 -15.84 1.19
C ALA A 52 -1.68 -16.02 2.72
N ILE A 53 -0.76 -15.35 3.39
CA ILE A 53 -0.64 -15.40 4.86
C ILE A 53 -1.89 -14.86 5.57
N GLY A 54 -2.71 -14.09 4.88
CA GLY A 54 -3.86 -13.35 5.42
C GLY A 54 -3.66 -11.83 5.28
N GLY A 55 -4.35 -11.09 6.14
CA GLY A 55 -4.33 -9.63 6.08
C GLY A 55 -5.12 -9.06 4.88
N TYR A 56 -5.27 -7.74 4.86
CA TYR A 56 -5.94 -7.04 3.76
C TYR A 56 -5.24 -5.71 3.49
N LEU A 57 -4.68 -5.59 2.30
CA LEU A 57 -3.94 -4.40 1.87
C LEU A 57 -4.30 -4.05 0.42
N PRO A 58 -5.39 -3.29 0.20
CA PRO A 58 -5.76 -2.84 -1.13
C PRO A 58 -4.84 -1.72 -1.64
N LEU A 59 -4.88 -1.51 -2.96
CA LEU A 59 -4.10 -0.48 -3.67
C LEU A 59 -4.25 0.91 -3.03
N GLU A 60 -5.48 1.30 -2.73
CA GLU A 60 -5.82 2.59 -2.10
C GLU A 60 -5.09 2.82 -0.77
N ARG A 61 -4.99 1.77 0.05
CA ARG A 61 -4.31 1.86 1.35
C ARG A 61 -2.80 2.07 1.19
N VAL A 62 -2.19 1.43 0.20
CA VAL A 62 -0.76 1.67 -0.12
C VAL A 62 -0.55 3.10 -0.56
N TYR A 63 -1.39 3.61 -1.47
CA TYR A 63 -1.30 4.98 -1.96
C TYR A 63 -1.55 6.02 -0.86
N GLY A 64 -2.47 5.75 0.06
CA GLY A 64 -2.80 6.63 1.19
C GLY A 64 -1.72 6.69 2.26
N TYR A 65 -0.68 5.86 2.19
CA TYR A 65 0.39 5.86 3.17
C TYR A 65 1.21 7.16 3.12
N GLU A 66 1.53 7.72 4.30
CA GLU A 66 2.46 8.83 4.44
C GLU A 66 3.67 8.39 5.27
N PRO A 67 4.84 8.22 4.63
CA PRO A 67 6.02 7.70 5.31
C PRO A 67 6.62 8.62 6.36
N MET A 68 6.30 9.92 6.30
CA MET A 68 6.85 10.92 7.19
C MET A 68 5.86 11.26 8.30
N PRO A 69 6.00 10.69 9.52
CA PRO A 69 5.07 10.94 10.61
C PRO A 69 5.04 12.41 11.01
N SER A 70 3.85 13.00 11.04
CA SER A 70 3.65 14.41 11.43
C SER A 70 3.99 14.70 12.90
N SER A 71 4.15 13.66 13.71
CA SER A 71 4.55 13.75 15.11
C SER A 71 6.05 13.99 15.33
N LEU A 72 6.86 13.90 14.26
CA LEU A 72 8.29 14.17 14.29
C LEU A 72 8.58 15.63 13.97
N THR A 73 9.53 16.20 14.70
CA THR A 73 10.08 17.53 14.36
C THR A 73 10.91 17.48 13.07
N PRO A 74 11.13 18.60 12.37
CA PRO A 74 11.96 18.62 11.16
C PRO A 74 13.37 18.04 11.34
N GLU A 75 13.94 18.17 12.53
CA GLU A 75 15.25 17.55 12.82
C GLU A 75 15.18 16.04 12.99
N GLU A 76 14.10 15.53 13.57
CA GLU A 76 13.87 14.08 13.73
C GLU A 76 13.49 13.42 12.41
N GLN A 77 12.76 14.12 11.55
CA GLN A 77 12.36 13.64 10.22
C GLN A 77 13.56 13.28 9.34
N LYS A 78 14.71 13.92 9.52
CA LYS A 78 15.94 13.62 8.77
C LYS A 78 16.44 12.19 8.97
N TYR A 79 16.00 11.53 10.02
CA TYR A 79 16.33 10.13 10.31
C TYR A 79 15.40 9.13 9.61
N ILE A 80 14.30 9.56 9.01
CA ILE A 80 13.49 8.71 8.14
C ILE A 80 14.13 8.69 6.76
N ILE A 81 14.96 7.70 6.51
CA ILE A 81 15.79 7.63 5.30
C ILE A 81 15.11 6.92 4.12
N GLY A 82 13.96 6.29 4.34
CA GLY A 82 13.24 5.63 3.27
C GLY A 82 12.07 4.77 3.71
N VAL A 83 11.48 4.14 2.71
CA VAL A 83 10.33 3.25 2.80
C VAL A 83 10.64 1.96 2.05
N GLN A 84 10.17 0.84 2.58
CA GLN A 84 10.32 -0.46 1.95
C GLN A 84 9.01 -1.25 2.04
N ALA A 85 8.58 -1.84 0.94
CA ALA A 85 7.58 -2.89 0.96
C ALA A 85 8.25 -4.26 1.17
N ASN A 86 7.54 -5.15 1.85
CA ASN A 86 7.94 -6.54 2.04
C ASN A 86 7.03 -7.48 1.24
N LEU A 87 7.63 -8.49 0.63
CA LEU A 87 6.93 -9.59 0.00
C LEU A 87 7.48 -10.90 0.58
N TRP A 88 6.81 -11.41 1.62
CA TRP A 88 7.18 -12.67 2.23
C TRP A 88 6.63 -13.82 1.39
N THR A 89 7.46 -14.81 1.10
CA THR A 89 7.18 -15.79 0.05
C THR A 89 6.73 -17.16 0.57
N GLU A 90 6.32 -17.28 1.83
CA GLU A 90 5.86 -18.53 2.42
C GLU A 90 4.70 -19.17 1.63
N TYR A 91 3.85 -18.33 1.01
CA TYR A 91 2.70 -18.75 0.23
C TYR A 91 2.80 -18.33 -1.24
N ILE A 92 3.99 -17.92 -1.71
CA ILE A 92 4.21 -17.42 -3.08
C ILE A 92 5.20 -18.33 -3.80
N PRO A 93 4.74 -19.45 -4.38
CA PRO A 93 5.61 -20.49 -4.97
C PRO A 93 6.15 -20.11 -6.36
N THR A 94 5.59 -19.10 -7.04
CA THR A 94 5.96 -18.76 -8.41
C THR A 94 6.22 -17.28 -8.60
N PHE A 95 7.06 -16.95 -9.59
CA PHE A 95 7.31 -15.56 -9.95
C PHE A 95 6.05 -14.85 -10.47
N SER A 96 5.21 -15.55 -11.22
CA SER A 96 3.92 -15.03 -11.69
C SER A 96 3.01 -14.63 -10.53
N GLN A 97 2.98 -15.43 -9.45
CA GLN A 97 2.22 -15.05 -8.25
C GLN A 97 2.87 -13.87 -7.52
N ALA A 98 4.20 -13.79 -7.48
CA ALA A 98 4.88 -12.62 -6.93
C ALA A 98 4.52 -11.34 -7.70
N GLN A 99 4.47 -11.38 -9.03
CA GLN A 99 3.99 -10.27 -9.86
C GLN A 99 2.56 -9.88 -9.49
N TYR A 100 1.64 -10.86 -9.40
CA TYR A 100 0.26 -10.64 -8.99
C TYR A 100 0.17 -9.93 -7.63
N MET A 101 0.95 -10.38 -6.66
CA MET A 101 0.94 -9.81 -5.30
C MET A 101 1.50 -8.39 -5.22
N VAL A 102 2.47 -8.03 -6.07
CA VAL A 102 3.08 -6.69 -6.00
C VAL A 102 2.44 -5.69 -6.95
N LEU A 103 1.88 -6.11 -8.08
CA LEU A 103 1.31 -5.21 -9.08
C LEU A 103 -0.21 -5.09 -8.93
N PRO A 104 -0.79 -3.89 -9.00
CA PRO A 104 -0.15 -2.59 -9.25
C PRO A 104 0.27 -1.83 -7.98
N ARG A 105 0.24 -2.45 -6.78
CA ARG A 105 0.60 -1.79 -5.51
C ARG A 105 1.99 -1.17 -5.51
N TRP A 106 2.93 -1.75 -6.25
CA TRP A 106 4.27 -1.18 -6.39
C TRP A 106 4.25 0.19 -7.08
N ALA A 107 3.37 0.39 -8.07
CA ALA A 107 3.22 1.70 -8.71
C ALA A 107 2.69 2.76 -7.72
N ALA A 108 1.75 2.38 -6.85
CA ALA A 108 1.26 3.25 -5.79
C ALA A 108 2.37 3.63 -4.81
N LEU A 109 3.17 2.65 -4.37
CA LEU A 109 4.30 2.91 -3.48
C LEU A 109 5.36 3.78 -4.16
N ALA A 110 5.65 3.57 -5.44
CA ALA A 110 6.58 4.43 -6.19
C ALA A 110 6.11 5.88 -6.19
N GLU A 111 4.83 6.14 -6.44
CA GLU A 111 4.31 7.51 -6.39
C GLU A 111 4.36 8.11 -4.98
N VAL A 112 4.07 7.33 -3.95
CA VAL A 112 4.21 7.75 -2.54
C VAL A 112 5.65 8.18 -2.22
N GLN A 113 6.64 7.46 -2.74
CA GLN A 113 8.05 7.73 -2.48
C GLN A 113 8.61 8.93 -3.24
N TRP A 114 8.10 9.19 -4.45
CA TRP A 114 8.64 10.20 -5.37
C TRP A 114 7.81 11.48 -5.43
N SER A 115 6.61 11.48 -4.83
CA SER A 115 5.73 12.65 -4.86
C SER A 115 5.75 13.40 -3.54
N ASN A 116 5.69 14.72 -3.63
CA ASN A 116 5.41 15.53 -2.46
C ASN A 116 4.00 15.18 -1.93
N PRO A 117 3.81 14.94 -0.62
CA PRO A 117 2.52 14.60 -0.03
C PRO A 117 1.37 15.51 -0.45
N GLU A 118 1.62 16.81 -0.57
CA GLU A 118 0.63 17.81 -0.98
C GLU A 118 0.14 17.65 -2.43
N LYS A 119 0.90 16.91 -3.26
CA LYS A 119 0.60 16.66 -4.68
C LYS A 119 -0.04 15.29 -4.92
N LYS A 120 -0.11 14.45 -3.89
CA LYS A 120 -0.73 13.13 -4.02
C LYS A 120 -2.23 13.28 -4.27
N ASN A 121 -2.72 12.61 -5.30
CA ASN A 121 -4.13 12.57 -5.66
C ASN A 121 -4.47 11.19 -6.21
N TYR A 122 -5.24 10.41 -5.45
CA TYR A 122 -5.54 9.04 -5.79
C TYR A 122 -6.37 8.91 -7.07
N GLU A 123 -7.33 9.79 -7.31
CA GLU A 123 -8.12 9.76 -8.54
C GLU A 123 -7.26 10.07 -9.78
N ASN A 124 -6.35 11.03 -9.65
CA ASN A 124 -5.38 11.30 -10.71
C ASN A 124 -4.44 10.10 -10.94
N PHE A 125 -4.00 9.43 -9.88
CA PHE A 125 -3.24 8.17 -10.00
C PHE A 125 -4.06 7.12 -10.75
N LEU A 126 -5.31 6.89 -10.37
CA LEU A 126 -6.21 5.95 -11.03
C LEU A 126 -6.43 6.28 -12.52
N SER A 127 -6.57 7.56 -12.87
CA SER A 127 -6.75 7.98 -14.27
C SER A 127 -5.54 7.67 -15.18
N ARG A 128 -4.35 7.57 -14.58
CA ARG A 128 -3.10 7.21 -15.29
C ARG A 128 -2.80 5.71 -15.28
N LEU A 129 -3.42 4.97 -14.36
CA LEU A 129 -3.18 3.54 -14.17
C LEU A 129 -3.44 2.71 -15.44
N PRO A 130 -4.47 2.96 -16.27
CA PRO A 130 -4.68 2.21 -17.52
C PRO A 130 -3.48 2.24 -18.49
N GLN A 131 -2.71 3.33 -18.52
CA GLN A 131 -1.50 3.40 -19.34
C GLN A 131 -0.42 2.43 -18.83
N LEU A 132 -0.27 2.31 -17.52
CA LEU A 132 0.65 1.37 -16.90
C LEU A 132 0.18 -0.08 -17.12
N ILE A 133 -1.12 -0.33 -17.01
CA ILE A 133 -1.72 -1.64 -17.26
C ILE A 133 -1.46 -2.09 -18.71
N ASN A 134 -1.56 -1.20 -19.68
CA ASN A 134 -1.22 -1.52 -21.07
C ASN A 134 0.25 -1.97 -21.22
N ILE A 135 1.16 -1.42 -20.41
CA ILE A 135 2.56 -1.87 -20.39
C ILE A 135 2.65 -3.27 -19.77
N TYR A 136 1.93 -3.52 -18.67
CA TYR A 136 1.90 -4.86 -18.04
C TYR A 136 1.38 -5.92 -19.01
N ASP A 137 0.32 -5.61 -19.76
CA ASP A 137 -0.25 -6.53 -20.75
C ASP A 137 0.72 -6.76 -21.92
N ALA A 138 1.38 -5.72 -22.41
CA ALA A 138 2.34 -5.82 -23.51
C ALA A 138 3.58 -6.65 -23.13
N GLU A 139 4.04 -6.54 -21.89
CA GLU A 139 5.18 -7.27 -21.35
C GLU A 139 4.81 -8.64 -20.75
N GLY A 140 3.52 -8.97 -20.73
CA GLY A 140 3.03 -10.25 -20.20
C GLY A 140 3.17 -10.40 -18.67
N TYR A 141 3.16 -9.30 -17.91
CA TYR A 141 3.17 -9.35 -16.45
C TYR A 141 1.82 -9.80 -15.91
N ASN A 142 1.87 -10.63 -14.88
CA ASN A 142 0.69 -10.96 -14.11
C ASN A 142 0.45 -9.89 -13.03
N TYR A 143 -0.77 -9.34 -12.95
CA TYR A 143 -1.12 -8.29 -11.98
C TYR A 143 -2.54 -8.48 -11.45
N ALA A 144 -2.80 -8.00 -10.24
CA ALA A 144 -4.14 -8.04 -9.65
C ALA A 144 -5.04 -6.98 -10.30
N LYS A 145 -6.27 -7.40 -10.64
CA LYS A 145 -7.25 -6.55 -11.35
C LYS A 145 -8.31 -5.92 -10.44
N HIS A 146 -8.17 -6.08 -9.12
CA HIS A 146 -9.16 -5.62 -8.13
C HIS A 146 -9.43 -4.12 -8.14
N VAL A 147 -8.53 -3.33 -8.72
CA VAL A 147 -8.75 -1.91 -8.94
C VAL A 147 -9.91 -1.64 -9.90
N PHE A 148 -10.22 -2.60 -10.78
CA PHE A 148 -11.34 -2.51 -11.73
C PHE A 148 -12.63 -3.17 -11.22
N ASP A 149 -12.63 -3.72 -10.00
CA ASP A 149 -13.82 -4.35 -9.43
C ASP A 149 -14.92 -3.30 -9.23
N VAL A 150 -16.14 -3.69 -9.57
CA VAL A 150 -17.32 -2.84 -9.33
C VAL A 150 -17.61 -2.82 -7.84
N LYS A 151 -17.52 -1.63 -7.24
CA LYS A 151 -17.94 -1.41 -5.86
C LYS A 151 -19.44 -1.12 -5.84
N SER A 152 -20.17 -1.77 -4.95
CA SER A 152 -21.61 -1.50 -4.73
C SER A 152 -21.86 -1.01 -3.31
N GLU A 153 -22.64 0.03 -3.19
CA GLU A 153 -23.11 0.57 -1.91
C GLU A 153 -24.63 0.57 -1.88
N PHE A 154 -25.18 0.19 -0.73
CA PHE A 154 -26.63 0.24 -0.50
C PHE A 154 -26.95 1.51 0.30
N VAL A 155 -27.61 2.46 -0.35
CA VAL A 155 -27.96 3.76 0.25
C VAL A 155 -29.46 3.81 0.52
N ALA A 156 -29.83 4.03 1.80
CA ALA A 156 -31.24 4.19 2.15
C ALA A 156 -31.79 5.49 1.56
N ASN A 157 -32.84 5.38 0.75
CA ASN A 157 -33.52 6.52 0.18
C ASN A 157 -34.67 6.94 1.11
N SER A 158 -34.47 8.01 1.89
CA SER A 158 -35.41 8.50 2.87
C SER A 158 -36.68 9.07 2.25
N ALA A 159 -36.65 9.45 0.98
CA ALA A 159 -37.83 10.01 0.28
C ALA A 159 -38.77 8.92 -0.23
N THR A 160 -38.26 7.75 -0.58
CA THR A 160 -39.05 6.67 -1.17
C THR A 160 -39.23 5.47 -0.26
N GLY A 161 -38.46 5.37 0.82
CA GLY A 161 -38.36 4.19 1.67
C GLY A 161 -37.66 2.99 1.01
N ALA A 162 -37.10 3.16 -0.17
CA ALA A 162 -36.39 2.15 -0.92
C ALA A 162 -34.88 2.14 -0.55
N VAL A 163 -34.16 1.16 -1.07
CA VAL A 163 -32.69 1.11 -1.01
C VAL A 163 -32.15 1.28 -2.44
N ASP A 164 -31.40 2.33 -2.63
CA ASP A 164 -30.70 2.57 -3.89
C ASP A 164 -29.41 1.78 -3.89
N VAL A 165 -29.08 1.15 -5.01
CA VAL A 165 -27.79 0.47 -5.22
C VAL A 165 -26.92 1.38 -6.08
N VAL A 166 -25.87 1.90 -5.48
CA VAL A 166 -24.87 2.73 -6.19
C VAL A 166 -23.71 1.83 -6.58
N MET A 167 -23.43 1.71 -7.86
CA MET A 167 -22.29 0.97 -8.38
C MET A 167 -21.25 1.94 -8.94
N THR A 168 -20.00 1.77 -8.51
CA THR A 168 -18.86 2.56 -8.98
C THR A 168 -17.73 1.67 -9.46
N THR A 169 -17.06 2.08 -10.53
CA THR A 169 -15.82 1.49 -11.03
C THR A 169 -14.91 2.61 -11.50
N ILE A 170 -13.66 2.34 -11.75
CA ILE A 170 -12.72 3.30 -12.33
C ILE A 170 -12.70 3.19 -13.85
#